data_05f5880508618dad51933beaaa915aa4
#
_entry.id   05f5880508618dad51933beaaa915aa4
#
_cell.length_a   1.000
_cell.length_b   1.000
_cell.length_c   1.000
_cell.angle_alpha   90.00
_cell.angle_beta   90.00
_cell.angle_gamma   90.00
#
_symmetry.space_group_name_H-M   'P 1'
#
loop_
_entity.id
_entity.type
_entity.pdbx_description
1 polymer ?
#
loop_
_entity_poly.entity_id
_entity_poly.type
_entity_poly.pdbx_seq_one_letter_code
_entity_poly.pdbx_strand_id
1 'polypeptide(L)'
;MTTLKLKNHQIWQDLTEILENLDTNSLVQKHLEQCCYTINGYWNEQDRYYELITLPHPIEAKLVSSFVGVTQDKRFLKLKFSLMNFLENIGELVLIYNENLEFLDENWLLDIDSPLLVLDKRQVTNT
;
A
#
# COMPACT_ATOMS: atom_id res chain seq x y z
N MET A 1 28.69 -29.33 9.60
CA MET A 1 27.38 -28.70 9.46
C MET A 1 27.55 -27.28 8.98
N THR A 2 27.11 -27.03 7.77
CA THR A 2 27.24 -25.70 7.17
C THR A 2 26.11 -24.81 7.65
N THR A 3 26.45 -23.75 8.34
CA THR A 3 25.48 -22.75 8.75
C THR A 3 25.19 -21.83 7.57
N LEU A 4 23.95 -21.80 7.12
CA LEU A 4 23.54 -20.90 6.06
C LEU A 4 23.55 -19.46 6.62
N LYS A 5 24.39 -18.62 6.04
CA LYS A 5 24.44 -17.20 6.39
C LYS A 5 23.63 -16.42 5.35
N LEU A 6 22.39 -16.13 5.67
CA LEU A 6 21.50 -15.38 4.76
C LEU A 6 22.04 -14.00 4.45
N LYS A 7 22.79 -13.39 5.35
CA LYS A 7 23.34 -12.05 5.19
C LYS A 7 24.08 -11.86 3.86
N ASN A 8 24.81 -12.88 3.42
CA ASN A 8 25.63 -12.82 2.22
C ASN A 8 25.06 -13.68 1.08
N HIS A 9 23.83 -14.13 1.21
CA HIS A 9 23.23 -14.99 0.21
C HIS A 9 22.88 -14.20 -1.06
N GLN A 10 23.08 -14.85 -2.20
CA GLN A 10 22.78 -14.27 -3.52
C GLN A 10 21.34 -13.78 -3.65
N ILE A 11 20.43 -14.36 -2.87
CA ILE A 11 19.02 -14.00 -2.93
C ILE A 11 18.79 -12.51 -2.69
N TRP A 12 19.58 -11.87 -1.83
CA TRP A 12 19.44 -10.43 -1.56
C TRP A 12 19.75 -9.60 -2.79
N GLN A 13 20.78 -9.98 -3.51
CA GLN A 13 21.14 -9.32 -4.76
C GLN A 13 20.06 -9.52 -5.81
N ASP A 14 19.54 -10.73 -5.94
CA ASP A 14 18.49 -11.06 -6.89
C ASP A 14 17.19 -10.31 -6.60
N LEU A 15 16.80 -10.24 -5.32
CA LEU A 15 15.61 -9.49 -4.90
C LEU A 15 15.78 -7.99 -5.15
N THR A 16 16.94 -7.44 -4.83
CA THR A 16 17.24 -6.03 -5.06
C THR A 16 17.16 -5.71 -6.55
N GLU A 17 17.72 -6.56 -7.38
CA GLU A 17 17.72 -6.39 -8.83
C GLU A 17 16.30 -6.44 -9.42
N ILE A 18 15.47 -7.37 -8.93
CA ILE A 18 14.05 -7.44 -9.32
C ILE A 18 13.32 -6.15 -8.95
N LEU A 19 13.52 -5.66 -7.73
CA LEU A 19 12.86 -4.46 -7.25
C LEU A 19 13.34 -3.19 -7.98
N GLU A 20 14.61 -3.11 -8.33
CA GLU A 20 15.16 -2.01 -9.11
C GLU A 20 14.56 -1.96 -10.53
N ASN A 21 14.28 -3.11 -11.11
CA ASN A 21 13.69 -3.22 -12.46
C ASN A 21 12.17 -3.09 -12.44
N LEU A 22 11.55 -3.11 -11.27
CA LEU A 22 10.11 -2.97 -11.13
C LEU A 22 9.76 -1.50 -10.96
N ASP A 23 8.94 -0.97 -11.85
CA ASP A 23 8.45 0.40 -11.75
C ASP A 23 7.32 0.48 -10.72
N THR A 24 7.69 0.54 -9.44
CA THR A 24 6.73 0.59 -8.34
C THR A 24 5.91 1.88 -8.34
N ASN A 25 6.50 2.97 -8.82
CA ASN A 25 5.81 4.25 -8.93
C ASN A 25 4.65 4.14 -9.93
N SER A 26 4.89 3.51 -11.06
CA SER A 26 3.84 3.28 -12.06
C SER A 26 2.72 2.40 -11.51
N LEU A 27 3.06 1.37 -10.75
CA LEU A 27 2.08 0.48 -10.13
C LEU A 27 1.15 1.24 -9.17
N VAL A 28 1.72 2.03 -8.28
CA VAL A 28 0.92 2.75 -7.29
C VAL A 28 0.11 3.88 -7.93
N GLN A 29 0.67 4.60 -8.90
CA GLN A 29 -0.07 5.64 -9.59
C GLN A 29 -1.26 5.07 -10.36
N LYS A 30 -1.06 3.97 -11.04
CA LYS A 30 -2.14 3.28 -11.74
C LYS A 30 -3.24 2.84 -10.77
N HIS A 31 -2.85 2.32 -9.60
CA HIS A 31 -3.81 1.91 -8.58
C HIS A 31 -4.63 3.09 -8.06
N LEU A 32 -3.97 4.20 -7.75
CA LEU A 32 -4.65 5.42 -7.29
C LEU A 32 -5.61 5.97 -8.34
N GLU A 33 -5.22 5.96 -9.60
CA GLU A 33 -6.08 6.38 -10.70
C GLU A 33 -7.29 5.46 -10.85
N GLN A 34 -7.08 4.16 -10.76
CA GLN A 34 -8.17 3.17 -10.89
C GLN A 34 -9.21 3.31 -9.80
N CYS A 35 -8.82 3.64 -8.58
CA CYS A 35 -9.77 3.89 -7.49
C CYS A 35 -10.26 5.34 -7.45
N CYS A 36 -9.86 6.17 -8.40
CA CYS A 36 -10.23 7.58 -8.49
C CYS A 36 -9.86 8.37 -7.23
N TYR A 37 -8.74 8.01 -6.58
CA TYR A 37 -8.26 8.65 -5.36
C TYR A 37 -9.27 8.63 -4.22
N THR A 38 -10.09 7.57 -4.18
CA THR A 38 -11.09 7.39 -3.14
C THR A 38 -10.99 6.01 -2.52
N ILE A 39 -11.37 5.91 -1.26
CA ILE A 39 -11.43 4.65 -0.54
C ILE A 39 -12.86 4.45 -0.05
N ASN A 40 -13.47 3.33 -0.39
CA ASN A 40 -14.80 2.97 0.02
C ASN A 40 -14.75 2.00 1.20
N GLY A 41 -15.50 2.31 2.25
CA GLY A 41 -15.66 1.36 3.37
C GLY A 41 -14.42 1.22 4.22
N TYR A 42 -13.87 2.31 4.71
CA TYR A 42 -12.68 2.31 5.54
C TYR A 42 -13.00 2.19 7.02
N TRP A 43 -12.37 1.22 7.69
CA TRP A 43 -12.39 1.07 9.14
C TRP A 43 -11.06 1.54 9.71
N ASN A 44 -11.08 2.49 10.65
CA ASN A 44 -9.86 2.92 11.31
C ASN A 44 -9.53 2.02 12.51
N GLU A 45 -8.41 2.30 13.17
CA GLU A 45 -7.93 1.52 14.33
C GLU A 45 -8.86 1.61 15.55
N GLN A 46 -9.74 2.63 15.60
CA GLN A 46 -10.68 2.85 16.69
C GLN A 46 -12.08 2.32 16.35
N ASP A 47 -12.18 1.43 15.37
CA ASP A 47 -13.43 0.82 14.90
C ASP A 47 -14.46 1.85 14.39
N ARG A 48 -13.99 2.99 13.87
CA ARG A 48 -14.85 3.94 13.19
C ARG A 48 -14.91 3.64 11.72
N TYR A 49 -16.12 3.67 11.18
CA TYR A 49 -16.38 3.39 9.78
C TYR A 49 -16.58 4.66 8.99
N TYR A 50 -15.92 4.73 7.84
CA TYR A 50 -16.07 5.80 6.88
C TYR A 50 -16.50 5.21 5.54
N GLU A 51 -17.64 5.65 5.03
CA GLU A 51 -18.17 5.11 3.79
C GLU A 51 -17.34 5.49 2.59
N LEU A 52 -16.86 6.73 2.56
CA LEU A 52 -16.03 7.24 1.49
C LEU A 52 -14.98 8.20 2.04
N ILE A 53 -13.75 7.97 1.66
CA ILE A 53 -12.65 8.89 1.93
C ILE A 53 -12.08 9.34 0.60
N THR A 54 -12.00 10.66 0.40
CA THR A 54 -11.37 11.24 -0.79
C THR A 54 -9.99 11.76 -0.41
N LEU A 55 -9.00 11.33 -1.18
CA LEU A 55 -7.63 11.75 -1.00
C LEU A 55 -7.40 13.11 -1.64
N PRO A 56 -6.51 13.95 -1.08
CA PRO A 56 -6.16 15.21 -1.69
C PRO A 56 -5.33 15.04 -2.96
N HIS A 57 -5.27 16.08 -3.77
CA HIS A 57 -4.36 16.16 -4.91
C HIS A 57 -3.37 17.30 -4.71
N PRO A 58 -2.12 17.12 -5.11
CA PRO A 58 -1.53 15.89 -5.63
C PRO A 58 -1.20 14.89 -4.52
N ILE A 59 -1.10 13.62 -4.88
CA ILE A 59 -0.60 12.56 -4.00
C ILE A 59 0.70 12.04 -4.55
N GLU A 60 1.73 12.07 -3.74
CA GLU A 60 3.02 11.42 -4.00
C GLU A 60 3.09 10.16 -3.15
N ALA A 61 3.23 9.01 -3.80
CA ALA A 61 3.40 7.74 -3.11
C ALA A 61 4.88 7.35 -3.15
N LYS A 62 5.46 7.20 -1.97
CA LYS A 62 6.86 6.86 -1.80
C LYS A 62 7.00 5.44 -1.31
N LEU A 63 7.71 4.60 -2.04
CA LEU A 63 7.98 3.24 -1.60
C LEU A 63 8.87 3.26 -0.36
N VAL A 64 8.38 2.69 0.74
CA VAL A 64 9.13 2.63 2.00
C VAL A 64 9.64 1.24 2.33
N SER A 65 8.96 0.20 1.85
CA SER A 65 9.43 -1.17 2.05
C SER A 65 8.84 -2.12 1.02
N SER A 66 9.53 -3.23 0.82
CA SER A 66 9.13 -4.29 -0.09
C SER A 66 9.35 -5.62 0.60
N PHE A 67 8.39 -6.51 0.44
CA PHE A 67 8.46 -7.86 0.99
C PHE A 67 8.14 -8.87 -0.09
N VAL A 68 8.90 -9.96 -0.12
CA VAL A 68 8.58 -11.11 -0.93
C VAL A 68 8.17 -12.22 0.01
N GLY A 69 6.98 -12.75 -0.17
CA GLY A 69 6.47 -13.85 0.61
C GLY A 69 6.41 -15.13 -0.19
N VAL A 70 6.64 -16.23 0.49
CA VAL A 70 6.54 -17.55 -0.09
C VAL A 70 5.69 -18.41 0.83
N THR A 71 4.59 -18.90 0.31
CA THR A 71 3.80 -19.95 0.96
C THR A 71 4.14 -21.28 0.29
N GLN A 72 3.52 -22.35 0.71
CA GLN A 72 3.84 -23.70 0.22
C GLN A 72 3.80 -23.81 -1.32
N ASP A 73 2.88 -23.10 -1.96
CA ASP A 73 2.65 -23.19 -3.40
C ASP A 73 2.47 -21.82 -4.07
N LYS A 74 2.67 -20.72 -3.34
CA LYS A 74 2.44 -19.38 -3.86
C LYS A 74 3.55 -18.42 -3.46
N ARG A 75 3.78 -17.44 -4.33
CA ARG A 75 4.71 -16.33 -4.09
C ARG A 75 3.95 -15.03 -4.25
N PHE A 76 4.29 -14.06 -3.41
CA PHE A 76 3.65 -12.76 -3.49
C PHE A 76 4.66 -11.65 -3.19
N LEU A 77 4.34 -10.48 -3.70
CA LEU A 77 5.10 -9.25 -3.50
C LEU A 77 4.21 -8.26 -2.75
N LYS A 78 4.72 -7.72 -1.65
CA LYS A 78 4.04 -6.69 -0.87
C LYS A 78 4.85 -5.41 -0.93
N LEU A 79 4.20 -4.34 -1.39
CA LEU A 79 4.81 -3.03 -1.52
C LEU A 79 4.11 -2.05 -0.58
N LYS A 80 4.88 -1.39 0.27
CA LYS A 80 4.36 -0.41 1.20
C LYS A 80 4.79 0.99 0.78
N PHE A 81 3.81 1.88 0.65
CA PHE A 81 4.02 3.26 0.24
C PHE A 81 3.59 4.21 1.34
N SER A 82 4.37 5.26 1.52
CA SER A 82 3.99 6.43 2.29
C SER A 82 3.27 7.40 1.36
N LEU A 83 2.13 7.92 1.77
CA LEU A 83 1.33 8.83 0.96
C LEU A 83 1.53 10.25 1.46
N MET A 84 1.99 11.11 0.56
CA MET A 84 2.32 12.49 0.87
C MET A 84 1.48 13.44 0.02
N ASN A 85 0.93 14.48 0.66
CA ASN A 85 0.45 15.66 -0.05
C ASN A 85 1.40 16.80 0.28
N PHE A 86 2.24 17.18 -0.69
CA PHE A 86 3.38 18.07 -0.47
C PHE A 86 4.28 17.52 0.64
N LEU A 87 4.38 18.20 1.77
CA LEU A 87 5.25 17.78 2.88
C LEU A 87 4.50 17.03 3.99
N GLU A 88 3.19 16.85 3.84
CA GLU A 88 2.39 16.19 4.87
C GLU A 88 2.13 14.73 4.54
N ASN A 89 2.41 13.87 5.50
CA ASN A 89 2.08 12.45 5.42
C ASN A 89 0.61 12.28 5.79
N ILE A 90 -0.16 11.66 4.89
CA ILE A 90 -1.59 11.43 5.11
C ILE A 90 -1.91 9.95 5.37
N GLY A 91 -0.91 9.10 5.30
CA GLY A 91 -1.10 7.69 5.58
C GLY A 91 -0.17 6.78 4.79
N GLU A 92 -0.54 5.51 4.76
CA GLU A 92 0.19 4.46 4.08
C GLU A 92 -0.74 3.61 3.23
N LEU A 93 -0.20 3.08 2.16
CA LEU A 93 -0.89 2.13 1.29
C LEU A 93 0.00 0.92 1.08
N VAL A 94 -0.54 -0.26 1.31
CA VAL A 94 0.12 -1.52 1.01
C VAL A 94 -0.59 -2.19 -0.15
N LEU A 95 0.16 -2.50 -1.20
CA LEU A 95 -0.33 -3.24 -2.36
C LEU A 95 0.29 -4.63 -2.38
N ILE A 96 -0.52 -5.62 -2.65
CA ILE A 96 -0.09 -7.01 -2.69
C ILE A 96 -0.35 -7.57 -4.08
N TYR A 97 0.69 -8.15 -4.66
CA TYR A 97 0.67 -8.75 -6.00
C TYR A 97 1.12 -10.21 -5.93
N ASN A 98 0.64 -11.03 -6.86
CA ASN A 98 1.14 -12.37 -7.02
C ASN A 98 2.44 -12.38 -7.85
N GLU A 99 2.98 -13.56 -8.10
CA GLU A 99 4.23 -13.71 -8.86
C GLU A 99 4.13 -13.29 -10.33
N ASN A 100 2.92 -13.13 -10.85
CA ASN A 100 2.66 -12.63 -12.21
C ASN A 100 2.36 -11.14 -12.23
N LEU A 101 2.57 -10.43 -11.11
CA LEU A 101 2.24 -9.01 -10.93
C LEU A 101 0.76 -8.70 -11.11
N GLU A 102 -0.09 -9.67 -10.81
CA GLU A 102 -1.52 -9.44 -10.75
C GLU A 102 -1.89 -8.95 -9.35
N PHE A 103 -2.74 -7.94 -9.28
CA PHE A 103 -3.18 -7.35 -8.02
C PHE A 103 -4.01 -8.35 -7.21
N LEU A 104 -3.67 -8.51 -5.93
CA LEU A 104 -4.40 -9.39 -5.02
C LEU A 104 -5.17 -8.64 -3.96
N ASP A 105 -4.56 -7.65 -3.32
CA ASP A 105 -5.17 -6.98 -2.18
C ASP A 105 -4.50 -5.64 -1.90
N GLU A 106 -5.21 -4.81 -1.13
CA GLU A 106 -4.72 -3.53 -0.67
C GLU A 106 -5.06 -3.34 0.81
N ASN A 107 -4.18 -2.63 1.52
CA ASN A 107 -4.43 -2.20 2.87
C ASN A 107 -4.08 -0.72 3.01
N TRP A 108 -5.01 0.04 3.55
CA TRP A 108 -4.84 1.46 3.81
C TRP A 108 -4.70 1.71 5.29
N LEU A 109 -3.76 2.57 5.67
CA LEU A 109 -3.67 3.11 7.01
C LEU A 109 -3.63 4.63 6.88
N LEU A 110 -4.74 5.27 7.13
CA LEU A 110 -4.91 6.71 6.90
C LEU A 110 -4.90 7.48 8.20
N ASP A 111 -4.32 8.67 8.16
CA ASP A 111 -4.40 9.64 9.25
C ASP A 111 -5.74 10.36 9.16
N ILE A 112 -6.73 9.82 9.85
CA ILE A 112 -8.11 10.32 9.83
C ILE A 112 -8.21 11.74 10.39
N ASP A 113 -7.28 12.13 11.25
CA ASP A 113 -7.25 13.47 11.81
C ASP A 113 -6.66 14.51 10.86
N SER A 114 -6.13 14.08 9.72
CA SER A 114 -5.61 15.02 8.72
C SER A 114 -6.75 15.84 8.10
N PRO A 115 -6.64 17.16 8.09
CA PRO A 115 -7.65 18.00 7.44
C PRO A 115 -7.65 17.88 5.92
N LEU A 116 -6.64 17.22 5.35
CA LEU A 116 -6.52 17.04 3.91
C LEU A 116 -7.43 15.94 3.37
N LEU A 117 -7.88 15.02 4.24
CA LEU A 117 -8.81 13.97 3.84
C LEU A 117 -10.23 14.49 3.88
N VAL A 118 -11.00 14.22 2.83
CA VAL A 118 -12.44 14.50 2.83
C VAL A 118 -13.15 13.22 3.26
N LEU A 119 -13.74 13.28 4.44
CA LEU A 119 -14.40 12.15 5.07
C LEU A 119 -15.90 12.24 4.87
N ASP A 120 -16.50 11.25 4.25
CA ASP A 120 -17.94 11.10 4.18
C ASP A 120 -18.35 10.01 5.16
N LYS A 121 -18.88 10.46 6.29
CA LYS A 121 -19.53 9.58 7.23
C LYS A 121 -20.99 9.53 6.87
N ARG A 122 -21.37 8.62 6.00
CA ARG A 122 -22.76 8.31 5.94
C ARG A 122 -23.13 7.63 7.25
N GLN A 123 -23.68 8.41 8.14
CA GLN A 123 -24.38 7.83 9.24
C GLN A 123 -25.52 7.01 8.65
N VAL A 124 -25.50 5.72 8.93
CA VAL A 124 -26.72 4.97 8.88
C VAL A 124 -27.61 5.57 9.96
N THR A 125 -28.16 6.70 9.68
CA THR A 125 -29.17 7.24 10.57
C THR A 125 -30.43 6.46 10.30
N ASN A 126 -30.73 5.66 11.22
CA ASN A 126 -32.07 5.18 11.42
C ASN A 126 -32.91 6.28 12.02
N THR A 127 -33.14 7.27 11.28
CA THR A 127 -34.23 8.18 11.64
C THR A 127 -35.43 7.81 10.84
#